data_b59c6ea63d572b385a28818ff7c9f309
#
_entry.id   b59c6ea63d572b385a28818ff7c9f309
#
_cell.length_a   1.000
_cell.length_b   1.000
_cell.length_c   1.000
_cell.angle_alpha   90.00
_cell.angle_beta   90.00
_cell.angle_gamma   90.00
#
_symmetry.space_group_name_H-M   'P 1'
#
loop_
_entity.id
_entity.type
_entity.pdbx_description
1 polymer ?
#
loop_
_entity_poly.entity_id
_entity_poly.type
_entity_poly.pdbx_seq_one_letter_code
_entity_poly.pdbx_strand_id
1 'polypeptide(L)'
;MIHGKEEMLPRVSSVEARPDYSLVLTFRNGERRLYDAKSLLKLPMYKNLAKVFMLARIEYGTVIWPGDLGISPDTLYLNSTAIES
;
A
#
# COMPACT_ATOMS: atom_id res chain seq x y z
N MET A 1 26.61 -11.62 -11.97
CA MET A 1 26.15 -11.12 -11.58
C MET A 1 25.57 -10.69 -11.25
N ILE A 2 25.22 -10.50 -11.12
CA ILE A 2 24.60 -9.92 -10.63
C ILE A 2 23.96 -9.67 -10.43
N HIS A 3 23.62 -9.54 -10.25
CA HIS A 3 22.90 -9.12 -9.95
C HIS A 3 22.27 -8.66 -9.45
N GLY A 4 22.05 -8.62 -9.32
CA GLY A 4 21.34 -8.13 -8.79
C GLY A 4 20.89 -7.78 -8.56
N LYS A 5 20.67 -7.46 -8.48
CA LYS A 5 20.12 -6.89 -8.27
C LYS A 5 19.45 -6.65 -7.80
N GLU A 6 19.91 -6.60 -7.44
CA GLU A 6 19.10 -6.22 -6.86
C GLU A 6 18.02 -5.83 -7.19
N GLU A 7 17.25 -6.42 -7.02
CA GLU A 7 16.04 -6.02 -7.47
C GLU A 7 15.31 -5.29 -6.48
N MET A 8 14.98 -4.06 -6.75
CA MET A 8 14.14 -3.24 -5.90
C MET A 8 12.71 -3.52 -6.23
N LEU A 9 11.87 -3.71 -5.22
CA LEU A 9 10.44 -3.88 -5.44
C LEU A 9 9.85 -2.57 -5.96
N PRO A 10 8.78 -2.63 -6.76
CA PRO A 10 8.22 -1.42 -7.36
C PRO A 10 7.57 -0.52 -6.32
N ARG A 11 7.52 0.76 -6.65
CA ARG A 11 6.84 1.73 -5.81
C ARG A 11 5.42 1.92 -6.30
N VAL A 12 4.56 2.47 -5.44
CA VAL A 12 3.15 2.66 -5.75
C VAL A 12 2.98 3.93 -6.56
N SER A 13 2.20 3.86 -7.64
CA SER A 13 1.88 5.03 -8.45
C SER A 13 0.48 5.57 -8.19
N SER A 14 -0.47 4.74 -7.77
CA SER A 14 -1.79 5.22 -7.41
C SER A 14 -2.43 4.31 -6.38
N VAL A 15 -3.41 4.86 -5.65
CA VAL A 15 -4.11 4.13 -4.62
C VAL A 15 -5.58 4.51 -4.66
N GLU A 16 -6.44 3.51 -4.44
CA GLU A 16 -7.86 3.73 -4.28
C GLU A 16 -8.27 3.03 -2.98
N ALA A 17 -8.67 3.81 -1.97
CA ALA A 17 -9.14 3.24 -0.72
C ALA A 17 -10.62 2.89 -0.85
N ARG A 18 -11.01 1.76 -0.30
CA ARG A 18 -12.38 1.28 -0.39
C ARG A 18 -13.01 1.20 1.00
N PRO A 19 -14.34 1.29 1.07
CA PRO A 19 -15.02 1.27 2.38
C PRO A 19 -14.81 0.00 3.20
N ASP A 20 -14.42 -1.10 2.56
CA ASP A 20 -14.16 -2.34 3.28
C ASP A 20 -12.74 -2.43 3.81
N TYR A 21 -12.01 -1.31 3.81
CA TYR A 21 -10.63 -1.21 4.29
C TYR A 21 -9.66 -1.98 3.40
N SER A 22 -9.95 -2.07 2.12
CA SER A 22 -8.98 -2.57 1.16
C SER A 22 -8.44 -1.42 0.34
N LEU A 23 -7.24 -1.62 -0.21
CA LEU A 23 -6.58 -0.65 -1.07
C LEU A 23 -6.35 -1.30 -2.42
N VAL A 24 -6.82 -0.65 -3.49
CA VAL A 24 -6.45 -1.07 -4.83
C VAL A 24 -5.23 -0.25 -5.20
N LEU A 25 -4.12 -0.94 -5.42
CA LEU A 25 -2.83 -0.30 -5.67
C LEU A 25 -2.43 -0.53 -7.11
N THR A 26 -1.90 0.53 -7.74
CA THR A 26 -1.23 0.40 -9.02
C THR A 26 0.23 0.72 -8.77
N PHE A 27 1.11 -0.20 -9.12
CA PHE A 27 2.53 -0.02 -8.94
C PHE A 27 3.16 0.54 -10.21
N ARG A 28 4.35 1.09 -10.08
CA ARG A 28 5.00 1.74 -11.23
C ARG A 28 5.35 0.78 -12.35
N ASN A 29 5.43 -0.51 -12.05
CA ASN A 29 5.66 -1.52 -13.09
C ASN A 29 4.37 -1.93 -13.81
N GLY A 30 3.25 -1.26 -13.50
CA GLY A 30 1.97 -1.56 -14.15
C GLY A 30 1.12 -2.60 -13.46
N GLU A 31 1.63 -3.26 -12.44
CA GLU A 31 0.84 -4.27 -11.72
C GLU A 31 -0.24 -3.60 -10.89
N ARG A 32 -1.40 -4.22 -10.87
CA ARG A 32 -2.48 -3.81 -9.97
C ARG A 32 -2.63 -4.90 -8.92
N ARG A 33 -2.72 -4.48 -7.66
CA ARG A 33 -2.77 -5.43 -6.55
C ARG A 33 -3.76 -4.95 -5.52
N LEU A 34 -4.34 -5.89 -4.78
CA LEU A 34 -5.30 -5.60 -3.72
C LEU A 34 -4.64 -5.87 -2.38
N TYR A 35 -4.66 -4.88 -1.51
CA TYR A 35 -4.10 -5.01 -0.17
C TYR A 35 -5.23 -4.90 0.85
N ASP A 36 -5.35 -5.91 1.72
CA ASP A 36 -6.36 -5.91 2.77
C ASP A 36 -5.76 -5.22 3.99
N ALA A 37 -6.19 -4.00 4.26
CA ALA A 37 -5.63 -3.21 5.36
C ALA A 37 -6.28 -3.53 6.70
N LYS A 38 -7.23 -4.45 6.75
CA LYS A 38 -7.87 -4.77 8.03
C LYS A 38 -6.86 -5.25 9.06
N SER A 39 -5.80 -5.92 8.62
CA SER A 39 -4.77 -6.37 9.55
C SER A 39 -4.05 -5.22 10.21
N LEU A 40 -3.93 -4.07 9.53
CA LEU A 40 -3.30 -2.89 10.12
C LEU A 40 -4.12 -2.32 11.25
N LEU A 41 -5.45 -2.42 11.15
CA LEU A 41 -6.33 -1.83 12.14
C LEU A 41 -6.18 -2.48 13.51
N LYS A 42 -5.58 -3.66 13.54
CA LYS A 42 -5.35 -4.37 14.80
C LYS A 42 -4.07 -3.93 15.50
N LEU A 43 -3.23 -3.15 14.82
CA LEU A 43 -1.95 -2.73 15.40
C LEU A 43 -2.13 -1.40 16.13
N PRO A 44 -1.54 -1.25 17.31
CA PRO A 44 -1.73 -0.01 18.09
C PRO A 44 -1.30 1.25 17.36
N MET A 45 -0.26 1.16 16.53
CA MET A 45 0.24 2.35 15.83
C MET A 45 -0.73 2.84 14.77
N TYR A 46 -1.70 2.00 14.37
CA TYR A 46 -2.69 2.37 13.35
C TYR A 46 -4.08 2.54 13.96
N LYS A 47 -4.18 2.77 15.26
CA LYS A 47 -5.49 2.78 15.92
C LYS A 47 -6.44 3.85 15.37
N ASN A 48 -5.90 4.93 14.80
CA ASN A 48 -6.73 5.98 14.23
C ASN A 48 -6.94 5.85 12.72
N LEU A 49 -6.42 4.77 12.13
CA LEU A 49 -6.46 4.61 10.69
C LEU A 49 -7.89 4.54 10.15
N ALA A 50 -8.80 3.88 10.89
CA ALA A 50 -10.16 3.72 10.40
C ALA A 50 -10.83 5.06 10.12
N LYS A 51 -10.48 6.10 10.90
CA LYS A 51 -11.10 7.41 10.75
C LYS A 51 -10.63 8.15 9.50
N VAL A 52 -9.43 7.84 9.02
CA VAL A 52 -8.84 8.58 7.91
C VAL A 52 -8.56 7.68 6.70
N PHE A 53 -9.02 6.43 6.74
CA PHE A 53 -8.64 5.45 5.73
C PHE A 53 -8.93 5.91 4.31
N MET A 54 -10.09 6.53 4.10
CA MET A 54 -10.49 6.97 2.76
C MET A 54 -9.70 8.17 2.27
N LEU A 55 -8.84 8.74 3.11
CA LEU A 55 -8.00 9.88 2.75
C LEU A 55 -6.60 9.46 2.33
N ALA A 56 -6.41 8.19 2.01
CA ALA A 56 -5.13 7.69 1.55
C ALA A 56 -4.63 8.47 0.33
N ARG A 57 -3.33 8.72 0.31
CA ARG A 57 -2.71 9.40 -0.82
C ARG A 57 -1.31 8.82 -1.03
N ILE A 58 -0.72 9.17 -2.17
CA ILE A 58 0.61 8.71 -2.51
C ILE A 58 1.62 9.80 -2.21
N GLU A 59 2.66 9.46 -1.44
CA GLU A 59 3.82 10.32 -1.24
C GLU A 59 5.05 9.43 -1.23
N TYR A 60 6.08 9.88 -1.92
CA TYR A 60 7.37 9.16 -1.95
C TYR A 60 7.21 7.71 -2.41
N GLY A 61 6.23 7.48 -3.29
CA GLY A 61 6.05 6.13 -3.85
C GLY A 61 5.40 5.14 -2.93
N THR A 62 4.72 5.60 -1.88
CA THR A 62 4.01 4.72 -0.98
C THR A 62 2.72 5.38 -0.53
N VAL A 63 1.94 4.68 0.28
CA VAL A 63 0.64 5.16 0.74
C VAL A 63 0.79 5.82 2.10
N ILE A 64 0.24 7.02 2.22
CA ILE A 64 0.30 7.84 3.42
C ILE A 64 -1.12 8.29 3.76
N TRP A 65 -1.43 8.37 5.05
CA TRP A 65 -2.68 8.91 5.57
C TRP A 65 -2.39 10.08 6.48
N PRO A 66 -3.37 10.96 6.72
CA PRO A 66 -3.21 12.04 7.70
C PRO A 66 -2.82 11.50 9.07
N GLY A 67 -2.04 12.28 9.82
CA GLY A 67 -1.58 11.87 11.15
C GLY A 67 -0.26 11.13 11.09
N ASP A 68 0.50 11.31 10.01
CA ASP A 68 1.81 10.67 9.85
C ASP A 68 1.73 9.15 9.82
N LEU A 69 0.61 8.63 9.35
CA LEU A 69 0.45 7.19 9.19
C LEU A 69 0.89 6.80 7.79
N GLY A 70 1.79 5.86 7.70
CA GLY A 70 2.28 5.40 6.41
C GLY A 70 2.63 3.93 6.47
N ILE A 71 2.89 3.36 5.29
CA ILE A 71 3.26 1.96 5.19
C ILE A 71 4.26 1.86 4.04
N SER A 72 5.26 1.01 4.21
CA SER A 72 6.31 0.93 3.22
C SER A 72 5.80 0.29 1.93
N PRO A 73 6.32 0.70 0.77
CA PRO A 73 5.88 0.11 -0.49
C PRO A 73 6.22 -1.37 -0.58
N ASP A 74 7.31 -1.80 0.04
CA ASP A 74 7.67 -3.21 0.04
C ASP A 74 6.62 -4.04 0.77
N THR A 75 6.15 -3.55 1.92
CA THR A 75 5.11 -4.24 2.67
C THR A 75 3.83 -4.33 1.85
N LEU A 76 3.47 -3.24 1.17
CA LEU A 76 2.27 -3.25 0.33
C LEU A 76 2.40 -4.26 -0.79
N TYR A 77 3.56 -4.31 -1.44
CA TYR A 77 3.73 -5.22 -2.57
C TYR A 77 3.71 -6.68 -2.11
N LEU A 78 4.47 -6.99 -1.05
CA LEU A 78 4.65 -8.39 -0.63
C LEU A 78 3.40 -8.97 0.01
N ASN A 79 2.56 -8.12 0.60
CA ASN A 79 1.36 -8.59 1.30
C ASN A 79 0.08 -8.35 0.53
N SER A 80 0.17 -7.95 -0.72
CA SER A 80 -1.01 -7.75 -1.56
C SER A 80 -1.15 -8.92 -2.53
N THR A 81 -2.33 -8.98 -3.16
CA THR A 81 -2.65 -10.04 -4.10
C THR A 81 -2.84 -9.42 -5.47
N ALA A 82 -2.24 -10.02 -6.49
CA ALA A 82 -2.37 -9.50 -7.85
C ALA A 82 -3.83 -9.53 -8.29
N ILE A 83 -4.26 -8.46 -8.95
CA ILE A 83 -5.60 -8.36 -9.51
C ILE A 83 -5.48 -8.58 -11.00
N GLU A 84 -6.27 -9.51 -11.50
CA GLU A 84 -6.33 -9.69 -12.93
C GLU A 84 -7.28 -8.70 -13.51
N SER A 85 -6.91 -8.10 -14.58
CA SER A 85 -7.76 -7.09 -15.20
C SER A 85 -8.20 -7.51 -16.57
#